data_9281368eb47eaac6d0588e23ee649fe0
#
_entry.id   9281368eb47eaac6d0588e23ee649fe0
#
_cell.length_a   1.000
_cell.length_b   1.000
_cell.length_c   1.000
_cell.angle_alpha   90.00
_cell.angle_beta   90.00
_cell.angle_gamma   90.00
#
_symmetry.space_group_name_H-M   'P 1'
#
loop_
_entity.id
_entity.type
_entity.pdbx_description
1 polymer ?
#
loop_
_entity_poly.entity_id
_entity_poly.type
_entity_poly.pdbx_seq_one_letter_code
_entity_poly.pdbx_strand_id
1 'polypeptide(L)'
;VLLNNYLQGLLRDWFGASAPVLLLQGTLIAVLIAYLARFLTVGFNPVESGLQRITRSIDEAAASLGVVGTQLIRKVHVPLLRTSLATAATLVFVDVMKEMPITLITRPPGWDTLAVRVWEMTSEGEWERAALPAVAIVLVGLIPAAMLTRRGAHVA
;
A
#
# COMPACT_ATOMS: atom_id res chain seq x y z
N VAL A 1 -3.49 -17.84 12.27
CA VAL A 1 -3.25 -19.18 12.81
C VAL A 1 -4.07 -20.23 12.04
N LEU A 2 -5.41 -20.12 11.98
CA LEU A 2 -6.29 -21.10 11.32
C LEU A 2 -5.98 -21.30 9.83
N LEU A 3 -5.81 -20.23 9.06
CA LEU A 3 -5.47 -20.30 7.64
C LEU A 3 -4.08 -20.94 7.41
N ASN A 4 -3.12 -20.64 8.26
CA ASN A 4 -1.78 -21.23 8.19
C ASN A 4 -1.83 -22.74 8.46
N ASN A 5 -2.58 -23.17 9.47
CA ASN A 5 -2.77 -24.60 9.78
C ASN A 5 -3.51 -25.36 8.67
N TYR A 6 -4.50 -24.72 8.04
CA TYR A 6 -5.23 -25.30 6.90
C TYR A 6 -4.33 -25.46 5.67
N LEU A 7 -3.56 -24.42 5.33
CA LEU A 7 -2.59 -24.47 4.23
C LEU A 7 -1.45 -25.48 4.49
N GLN A 8 -1.00 -25.58 5.73
CA GLN A 8 -0.01 -26.60 6.13
C GLN A 8 -0.57 -28.01 5.95
N GLY A 9 -1.85 -28.25 6.30
CA GLY A 9 -2.51 -29.52 6.07
C GLY A 9 -2.51 -29.90 4.59
N LEU A 10 -2.97 -29.01 3.73
CA LEU A 10 -3.02 -29.21 2.29
C LEU A 10 -1.64 -29.45 1.67
N LEU A 11 -0.63 -28.70 2.07
CA LEU A 11 0.73 -28.85 1.53
C LEU A 11 1.42 -30.12 2.07
N ARG A 12 1.12 -30.52 3.28
CA ARG A 12 1.62 -31.77 3.86
C ARG A 12 1.07 -33.00 3.12
N ASP A 13 -0.19 -32.92 2.71
CA ASP A 13 -0.83 -33.97 1.93
C ASP A 13 -0.30 -34.06 0.47
N TRP A 14 0.14 -32.93 -0.10
CA TRP A 14 0.62 -32.86 -1.48
C TRP A 14 2.15 -33.03 -1.62
N PHE A 15 2.95 -32.53 -0.68
CA PHE A 15 4.41 -32.46 -0.76
C PHE A 15 5.14 -33.29 0.30
N GLY A 16 4.44 -34.03 1.16
CA GLY A 16 5.04 -34.83 2.21
C GLY A 16 5.52 -34.03 3.44
N ALA A 17 6.12 -34.72 4.41
CA ALA A 17 6.45 -34.22 5.75
C ALA A 17 7.48 -33.06 5.82
N SER A 18 7.98 -32.54 4.70
CA SER A 18 9.04 -31.53 4.63
C SER A 18 8.54 -30.11 4.48
N ALA A 19 7.24 -29.82 4.52
CA ALA A 19 6.71 -28.47 4.41
C ALA A 19 7.16 -27.63 5.63
N PRO A 20 7.71 -26.41 5.42
CA PRO A 20 8.16 -25.57 6.53
C PRO A 20 6.99 -25.23 7.45
N VAL A 21 7.23 -25.34 8.75
CA VAL A 21 6.21 -25.18 9.82
C VAL A 21 5.54 -23.78 9.81
N LEU A 22 6.16 -22.80 9.15
CA LEU A 22 5.70 -21.41 9.07
C LEU A 22 5.68 -20.95 7.61
N LEU A 23 4.58 -21.22 6.89
CA LEU A 23 4.44 -20.82 5.48
C LEU A 23 4.11 -19.33 5.31
N LEU A 24 3.38 -18.76 6.22
CA LEU A 24 2.93 -17.36 6.15
C LEU A 24 3.43 -16.53 7.34
N GLN A 25 3.50 -17.11 8.54
CA GLN A 25 3.87 -16.37 9.73
C GLN A 25 5.37 -16.06 9.75
N GLY A 26 5.73 -14.79 9.94
CA GLY A 26 7.12 -14.35 9.92
C GLY A 26 7.76 -14.36 8.53
N THR A 27 6.97 -14.15 7.47
CA THR A 27 7.46 -14.02 6.10
C THR A 27 7.11 -12.64 5.52
N LEU A 28 7.93 -12.13 4.60
CA LEU A 28 7.62 -10.89 3.87
C LEU A 28 6.32 -10.98 3.08
N ILE A 29 5.97 -12.17 2.60
CA ILE A 29 4.72 -12.40 1.87
C ILE A 29 3.52 -12.15 2.78
N ALA A 30 3.57 -12.59 4.04
CA ALA A 30 2.50 -12.33 5.00
C ALA A 30 2.33 -10.82 5.27
N VAL A 31 3.45 -10.10 5.43
CA VAL A 31 3.43 -8.62 5.58
C VAL A 31 2.79 -7.96 4.36
N LEU A 32 3.19 -8.35 3.14
CA LEU A 32 2.65 -7.78 1.90
C LEU A 32 1.15 -8.06 1.74
N ILE A 33 0.69 -9.27 2.02
CA ILE A 33 -0.74 -9.62 1.95
C ILE A 33 -1.52 -8.81 3.00
N ALA A 34 -1.02 -8.70 4.22
CA ALA A 34 -1.64 -7.94 5.29
C ALA A 34 -1.72 -6.44 4.94
N TYR A 35 -0.67 -5.88 4.35
CA TYR A 35 -0.65 -4.50 3.86
C TYR A 35 -1.62 -4.30 2.70
N LEU A 36 -1.67 -5.21 1.73
CA LEU A 36 -2.64 -5.17 0.65
C LEU A 36 -4.07 -5.13 1.21
N ALA A 37 -4.42 -6.05 2.11
CA ALA A 37 -5.75 -6.09 2.73
C ALA A 37 -6.07 -4.81 3.50
N ARG A 38 -5.10 -4.26 4.24
CA ARG A 38 -5.26 -3.06 5.07
C ARG A 38 -5.41 -1.79 4.25
N PHE A 39 -4.53 -1.59 3.26
CA PHE A 39 -4.41 -0.32 2.54
C PHE A 39 -5.15 -0.30 1.20
N LEU A 40 -5.76 -1.43 0.78
CA LEU A 40 -6.52 -1.51 -0.47
C LEU A 40 -7.59 -0.41 -0.55
N THR A 41 -8.38 -0.22 0.50
CA THR A 41 -9.45 0.79 0.52
C THR A 41 -8.90 2.20 0.45
N VAL A 42 -7.79 2.48 1.16
CA VAL A 42 -7.13 3.79 1.13
C VAL A 42 -6.64 4.14 -0.27
N GLY A 43 -6.07 3.16 -0.98
CA GLY A 43 -5.63 3.34 -2.36
C GLY A 43 -6.77 3.38 -3.37
N PHE A 44 -7.83 2.59 -3.13
CA PHE A 44 -8.96 2.47 -4.05
C PHE A 44 -9.83 3.73 -4.11
N ASN A 45 -10.15 4.34 -2.98
CA ASN A 45 -11.08 5.48 -2.90
C ASN A 45 -10.72 6.66 -3.81
N PRO A 46 -9.45 7.16 -3.86
CA PRO A 46 -9.10 8.24 -4.78
C PRO A 46 -9.19 7.83 -6.26
N VAL A 47 -8.90 6.57 -6.58
CA VAL A 47 -8.98 6.05 -7.94
C VAL A 47 -10.45 5.95 -8.38
N GLU A 48 -11.31 5.41 -7.53
CA GLU A 48 -12.75 5.34 -7.77
C GLU A 48 -13.35 6.74 -8.00
N SER A 49 -13.01 7.70 -7.13
CA SER A 49 -13.43 9.10 -7.30
C SER A 49 -12.94 9.70 -8.63
N GLY A 50 -11.75 9.31 -9.08
CA GLY A 50 -11.21 9.70 -10.37
C GLY A 50 -11.99 9.06 -11.54
N LEU A 51 -12.32 7.78 -11.44
CA LEU A 51 -13.09 7.05 -12.43
C LEU A 51 -14.51 7.62 -12.60
N GLN A 52 -15.15 8.03 -11.51
CA GLN A 52 -16.49 8.64 -11.56
C GLN A 52 -16.54 9.96 -12.34
N ARG A 53 -15.39 10.62 -12.55
CA ARG A 53 -15.27 11.84 -13.37
C ARG A 53 -15.14 11.54 -14.86
N ILE A 54 -14.85 10.30 -15.24
CA ILE A 54 -14.78 9.87 -16.64
C ILE A 54 -16.19 9.51 -17.06
N THR A 55 -16.80 10.41 -17.84
CA THR A 55 -18.17 10.24 -18.33
C THR A 55 -18.20 9.38 -19.57
N ARG A 56 -19.34 8.75 -19.83
CA ARG A 56 -19.56 7.95 -21.03
C ARG A 56 -19.33 8.74 -22.35
N SER A 57 -19.58 10.04 -22.34
CA SER A 57 -19.32 10.92 -23.48
C SER A 57 -17.83 11.00 -23.87
N ILE A 58 -16.92 10.85 -22.91
CA ILE A 58 -15.46 10.79 -23.16
C ILE A 58 -15.13 9.50 -23.93
N ASP A 59 -15.72 8.39 -23.52
CA ASP A 59 -15.51 7.09 -24.17
C ASP A 59 -16.11 7.07 -25.60
N GLU A 60 -17.30 7.66 -25.79
CA GLU A 60 -17.94 7.79 -27.10
C GLU A 60 -17.13 8.70 -28.02
N ALA A 61 -16.61 9.82 -27.53
CA ALA A 61 -15.72 10.70 -28.28
C ALA A 61 -14.40 10.00 -28.68
N ALA A 62 -13.82 9.25 -27.79
CA ALA A 62 -12.62 8.46 -28.10
C ALA A 62 -12.90 7.37 -29.14
N ALA A 63 -14.04 6.69 -29.04
CA ALA A 63 -14.46 5.68 -29.99
C ALA A 63 -14.68 6.28 -31.41
N SER A 64 -15.24 7.48 -31.52
CA SER A 64 -15.40 8.18 -32.80
C SER A 64 -14.06 8.51 -33.48
N LEU A 65 -12.98 8.61 -32.69
CA LEU A 65 -11.61 8.78 -33.17
C LEU A 65 -10.88 7.44 -33.38
N GLY A 66 -11.58 6.30 -33.29
CA GLY A 66 -11.01 4.96 -33.45
C GLY A 66 -10.22 4.45 -32.24
N VAL A 67 -10.29 5.12 -31.09
CA VAL A 67 -9.60 4.72 -29.85
C VAL A 67 -10.54 3.86 -29.02
N VAL A 68 -10.33 2.53 -29.06
CA VAL A 68 -11.19 1.55 -28.36
C VAL A 68 -10.35 0.52 -27.58
N GLY A 69 -11.01 -0.23 -26.68
CA GLY A 69 -10.39 -1.34 -25.94
C GLY A 69 -9.18 -0.92 -25.08
N THR A 70 -8.08 -1.63 -25.17
CA THR A 70 -6.86 -1.37 -24.39
C THR A 70 -6.23 -0.01 -24.72
N GLN A 71 -6.44 0.50 -25.94
CA GLN A 71 -5.96 1.82 -26.33
C GLN A 71 -6.73 2.94 -25.59
N LEU A 72 -8.03 2.77 -25.36
CA LEU A 72 -8.86 3.69 -24.59
C LEU A 72 -8.33 3.81 -23.15
N ILE A 73 -8.06 2.67 -22.51
CA ILE A 73 -7.49 2.65 -21.17
C ILE A 73 -6.16 3.41 -21.13
N ARG A 74 -5.23 3.08 -22.03
CA ARG A 74 -3.87 3.61 -22.01
C ARG A 74 -3.76 5.07 -22.44
N LYS A 75 -4.54 5.47 -23.46
CA LYS A 75 -4.44 6.82 -24.06
C LYS A 75 -5.38 7.85 -23.44
N VAL A 76 -6.49 7.40 -22.81
CA VAL A 76 -7.52 8.28 -22.27
C VAL A 76 -7.64 8.10 -20.74
N HIS A 77 -7.98 6.91 -20.25
CA HIS A 77 -8.27 6.71 -18.84
C HIS A 77 -7.02 6.90 -17.95
N VAL A 78 -5.88 6.26 -18.29
CA VAL A 78 -4.65 6.37 -17.47
C VAL A 78 -4.15 7.81 -17.36
N PRO A 79 -4.06 8.61 -18.43
CA PRO A 79 -3.68 10.01 -18.32
C PRO A 79 -4.66 10.85 -17.48
N LEU A 80 -5.98 10.61 -17.60
CA LEU A 80 -6.99 11.31 -16.81
C LEU A 80 -6.91 10.94 -15.33
N LEU A 81 -6.60 9.68 -15.02
CA LEU A 81 -6.50 9.14 -13.66
C LEU A 81 -5.15 9.41 -12.97
N ARG A 82 -4.16 9.95 -13.70
CA ARG A 82 -2.79 10.14 -13.13
C ARG A 82 -2.76 10.90 -11.81
N THR A 83 -3.62 11.91 -11.65
CA THR A 83 -3.71 12.69 -10.42
C THR A 83 -4.31 11.86 -9.28
N SER A 84 -5.39 11.12 -9.56
CA SER A 84 -6.02 10.22 -8.59
C SER A 84 -5.09 9.08 -8.18
N LEU A 85 -4.33 8.51 -9.14
CA LEU A 85 -3.32 7.50 -8.87
C LEU A 85 -2.18 8.05 -8.02
N ALA A 86 -1.72 9.27 -8.29
CA ALA A 86 -0.70 9.92 -7.47
C ALA A 86 -1.20 10.19 -6.05
N THR A 87 -2.47 10.61 -5.89
CA THR A 87 -3.12 10.77 -4.59
C THR A 87 -3.19 9.44 -3.84
N ALA A 88 -3.68 8.39 -4.49
CA ALA A 88 -3.75 7.05 -3.92
C ALA A 88 -2.39 6.56 -3.44
N ALA A 89 -1.37 6.65 -4.31
CA ALA A 89 0.00 6.26 -3.98
C ALA A 89 0.57 7.04 -2.79
N THR A 90 0.34 8.35 -2.73
CA THR A 90 0.79 9.20 -1.62
C THR A 90 0.11 8.83 -0.31
N LEU A 91 -1.21 8.63 -0.30
CA LEU A 91 -1.95 8.25 0.90
C LEU A 91 -1.51 6.90 1.43
N VAL A 92 -1.41 5.89 0.54
CA VAL A 92 -0.94 4.55 0.91
C VAL A 92 0.50 4.62 1.43
N PHE A 93 1.39 5.36 0.77
CA PHE A 93 2.77 5.52 1.21
C PHE A 93 2.87 6.10 2.62
N VAL A 94 2.16 7.21 2.89
CA VAL A 94 2.16 7.86 4.21
C VAL A 94 1.59 6.93 5.28
N ASP A 95 0.53 6.19 4.96
CA ASP A 95 -0.09 5.25 5.91
C ASP A 95 0.80 4.03 6.19
N VAL A 96 1.46 3.47 5.17
CA VAL A 96 2.42 2.37 5.34
C VAL A 96 3.63 2.79 6.17
N MET A 97 4.14 4.01 5.98
CA MET A 97 5.30 4.52 6.73
C MET A 97 5.08 4.54 8.25
N LYS A 98 3.86 4.78 8.70
CA LYS A 98 3.50 4.81 10.13
C LYS A 98 2.89 3.51 10.66
N GLU A 99 2.74 2.49 9.76
CA GLU A 99 2.11 1.22 10.16
C GLU A 99 3.03 0.40 11.07
N MET A 100 2.61 0.20 12.31
CA MET A 100 3.35 -0.57 13.31
C MET A 100 2.61 -1.87 13.69
N PRO A 101 1.31 -1.87 14.03
CA PRO A 101 0.63 -3.02 14.61
C PRO A 101 0.69 -4.28 13.74
N ILE A 102 0.38 -4.16 12.45
CA ILE A 102 0.39 -5.30 11.53
C ILE A 102 1.83 -5.78 11.31
N THR A 103 2.75 -4.83 11.10
CA THR A 103 4.16 -5.15 10.91
C THR A 103 4.72 -5.91 12.10
N LEU A 104 4.43 -5.47 13.31
CA LEU A 104 4.91 -6.10 14.55
C LEU A 104 4.48 -7.58 14.65
N ILE A 105 3.25 -7.90 14.21
CA ILE A 105 2.69 -9.25 14.30
C ILE A 105 3.15 -10.14 13.14
N THR A 106 3.38 -9.57 11.96
CA THR A 106 3.58 -10.34 10.72
C THR A 106 5.01 -10.37 10.22
N ARG A 107 5.87 -9.45 10.69
CA ARG A 107 7.27 -9.32 10.23
C ARG A 107 8.12 -10.56 10.48
N PRO A 108 9.05 -10.86 9.60
CA PRO A 108 10.12 -11.83 9.87
C PRO A 108 11.04 -11.33 11.00
N PRO A 109 11.67 -12.22 11.78
CA PRO A 109 12.67 -11.84 12.77
C PRO A 109 13.79 -11.01 12.14
N GLY A 110 14.16 -9.89 12.78
CA GLY A 110 15.22 -8.99 12.30
C GLY A 110 14.82 -8.03 11.16
N TRP A 111 13.56 -8.01 10.76
CA TRP A 111 13.04 -7.07 9.76
C TRP A 111 12.17 -6.01 10.43
N ASP A 112 12.80 -4.93 10.84
CA ASP A 112 12.13 -3.84 11.56
C ASP A 112 11.89 -2.65 10.65
N THR A 113 10.64 -2.16 10.62
CA THR A 113 10.36 -0.85 10.03
C THR A 113 10.70 0.27 11.02
N LEU A 114 10.88 1.49 10.52
CA LEU A 114 11.12 2.64 11.41
C LEU A 114 9.99 2.83 12.43
N ALA A 115 8.73 2.57 12.04
CA ALA A 115 7.58 2.67 12.93
C ALA A 115 7.66 1.65 14.10
N VAL A 116 8.05 0.42 13.80
CA VAL A 116 8.28 -0.62 14.82
C VAL A 116 9.44 -0.23 15.74
N ARG A 117 10.54 0.27 15.18
CA ARG A 117 11.69 0.74 15.98
C ARG A 117 11.32 1.89 16.92
N VAL A 118 10.56 2.86 16.45
CA VAL A 118 10.06 3.96 17.30
C VAL A 118 9.24 3.38 18.46
N TRP A 119 8.35 2.44 18.18
CA TRP A 119 7.52 1.81 19.19
C TRP A 119 8.35 1.02 20.21
N GLU A 120 9.31 0.22 19.78
CA GLU A 120 10.20 -0.55 20.66
C GLU A 120 10.96 0.39 21.61
N MET A 121 11.67 1.39 21.06
CA MET A 121 12.44 2.35 21.86
C MET A 121 11.55 3.13 22.84
N THR A 122 10.35 3.55 22.43
CA THR A 122 9.44 4.25 23.35
C THR A 122 8.87 3.34 24.43
N SER A 123 8.60 2.07 24.14
CA SER A 123 8.14 1.09 25.13
C SER A 123 9.22 0.73 26.16
N GLU A 124 10.50 0.83 25.79
CA GLU A 124 11.67 0.64 26.66
C GLU A 124 12.05 1.92 27.42
N GLY A 125 11.36 3.05 27.19
CA GLY A 125 11.65 4.33 27.83
C GLY A 125 12.81 5.11 27.20
N GLU A 126 13.34 4.68 26.06
CA GLU A 126 14.43 5.32 25.32
C GLU A 126 13.94 6.45 24.40
N TRP A 127 13.24 7.44 24.94
CA TRP A 127 12.60 8.52 24.17
C TRP A 127 13.57 9.33 23.31
N GLU A 128 14.77 9.59 23.80
CA GLU A 128 15.79 10.34 23.07
C GLU A 128 16.23 9.61 21.80
N ARG A 129 16.38 8.29 21.89
CA ARG A 129 16.77 7.45 20.73
C ARG A 129 15.63 7.27 19.73
N ALA A 130 14.39 7.24 20.21
CA ALA A 130 13.20 7.16 19.37
C ALA A 130 12.95 8.43 18.54
N ALA A 131 13.46 9.59 18.99
CA ALA A 131 13.20 10.87 18.36
C ALA A 131 13.72 10.93 16.90
N LEU A 132 14.93 10.44 16.63
CA LEU A 132 15.53 10.48 15.30
C LEU A 132 14.71 9.69 14.25
N PRO A 133 14.39 8.40 14.45
CA PRO A 133 13.56 7.65 13.50
C PRO A 133 12.13 8.20 13.40
N ALA A 134 11.55 8.75 14.47
CA ALA A 134 10.24 9.40 14.43
C ALA A 134 10.24 10.63 13.51
N VAL A 135 11.23 11.52 13.65
CA VAL A 135 11.41 12.67 12.77
C VAL A 135 11.63 12.24 11.31
N ALA A 136 12.40 11.17 11.09
CA ALA A 136 12.63 10.64 9.75
C ALA A 136 11.32 10.21 9.08
N ILE A 137 10.42 9.51 9.79
CA ILE A 137 9.10 9.12 9.26
C ILE A 137 8.30 10.36 8.85
N VAL A 138 8.26 11.39 9.70
CA VAL A 138 7.52 12.62 9.43
C VAL A 138 8.08 13.34 8.21
N LEU A 139 9.40 13.53 8.13
CA LEU A 139 10.04 14.24 7.01
C LEU A 139 9.81 13.50 5.69
N VAL A 140 10.03 12.19 5.66
CA VAL A 140 9.82 11.39 4.45
C VAL A 140 8.34 11.38 4.03
N GLY A 141 7.41 11.33 4.97
CA GLY A 141 5.97 11.39 4.69
C GLY A 141 5.49 12.77 4.21
N LEU A 142 6.10 13.86 4.70
CA LEU A 142 5.75 15.23 4.29
C LEU A 142 6.12 15.53 2.83
N ILE A 143 7.20 14.96 2.31
CA ILE A 143 7.67 15.23 0.94
C ILE A 143 6.57 14.91 -0.10
N PRO A 144 6.05 13.68 -0.21
CA PRO A 144 5.02 13.37 -1.19
C PRO A 144 3.70 14.10 -0.90
N ALA A 145 3.35 14.31 0.37
CA ALA A 145 2.15 15.06 0.74
C ALA A 145 2.23 16.53 0.26
N ALA A 146 3.37 17.19 0.48
CA ALA A 146 3.59 18.56 0.00
C ALA A 146 3.63 18.67 -1.53
N MET A 147 4.17 17.65 -2.22
CA MET A 147 4.16 17.62 -3.69
C MET A 147 2.72 17.48 -4.24
N LEU A 148 1.87 16.74 -3.56
CA LEU A 148 0.48 16.54 -3.96
C LEU A 148 -0.33 17.83 -3.81
N THR A 149 -0.21 18.52 -2.67
CA THR A 149 -0.93 19.78 -2.41
C THR A 149 -0.52 20.88 -3.38
N ARG A 150 0.76 20.99 -3.72
CA ARG A 150 1.22 21.95 -4.72
C ARG A 150 0.65 21.71 -6.11
N ARG A 151 0.49 20.45 -6.53
CA ARG A 151 -0.12 20.10 -7.82
C ARG A 151 -1.62 20.37 -7.85
N GLY A 152 -2.33 20.20 -6.74
CA GLY A 152 -3.76 20.51 -6.62
C GLY A 152 -4.06 22.01 -6.74
N ALA A 153 -3.19 22.87 -6.22
CA ALA A 153 -3.35 24.32 -6.25
C ALA A 153 -3.19 24.94 -7.65
N HIS A 154 -2.59 24.24 -8.61
CA HIS A 154 -2.45 24.70 -10.01
C HIS A 154 -3.61 24.31 -10.94
N VAL A 155 -4.59 23.55 -10.43
CA VAL A 155 -5.74 23.04 -11.23
C VAL A 155 -7.06 23.70 -10.82
N ALA A 156 -7.05 24.50 -9.75
CA ALA A 156 -8.16 25.36 -9.32
C ALA A 156 -8.00 26.79 -9.83
#